data_5d784faccf678efcf31add8790546a35
#
_entry.id   5d784faccf678efcf31add8790546a35
#
_cell.length_a   1.000
_cell.length_b   1.000
_cell.length_c   1.000
_cell.angle_alpha   90.00
_cell.angle_beta   90.00
_cell.angle_gamma   90.00
#
_symmetry.space_group_name_H-M   'P 1'
#
loop_
_entity.id
_entity.type
_entity.pdbx_description
1 polymer ?
#
loop_
_entity_poly.entity_id
_entity_poly.type
_entity_poly.pdbx_seq_one_letter_code
_entity_poly.pdbx_strand_id
1 'polypeptide(L)'
;MLLVALGVAGTGRSATPAAAAGTLTAPTPTEVLGFRMNPAHSLLLLATGLLALAALWHPAWRRRFAAAQTIGYLLLFGFGLAYAAHTPTATMWNLNTPDHVLHAVLVVLGLTLVLMLYSTWFERSGTDGAESSLGARSSRDTAPERG
;
A
#
# COMPACT_ATOMS: atom_id res chain seq x y z
N MET A 1 1.88 10.34 -6.65
CA MET A 1 2.73 11.56 -6.57
C MET A 1 2.88 12.09 -5.15
N LEU A 2 1.78 12.26 -4.37
CA LEU A 2 1.85 12.81 -3.00
C LEU A 2 2.84 12.06 -2.10
N LEU A 3 2.81 10.72 -2.05
CA LEU A 3 3.70 9.91 -1.20
C LEU A 3 5.18 10.08 -1.55
N VAL A 4 5.48 10.16 -2.85
CA VAL A 4 6.86 10.43 -3.31
C VAL A 4 7.31 11.81 -2.85
N ALA A 5 6.44 12.82 -3.01
CA ALA A 5 6.75 14.20 -2.60
C ALA A 5 6.98 14.30 -1.09
N LEU A 6 6.12 13.67 -0.28
CA LEU A 6 6.27 13.61 1.19
C LEU A 6 7.57 12.89 1.59
N GLY A 7 7.84 11.74 0.98
CA GLY A 7 9.06 10.98 1.23
C GLY A 7 10.33 11.77 0.91
N VAL A 8 10.38 12.41 -0.26
CA VAL A 8 11.52 13.26 -0.66
C VAL A 8 11.67 14.48 0.27
N ALA A 9 10.58 15.17 0.60
CA ALA A 9 10.61 16.31 1.50
C ALA A 9 11.10 15.93 2.90
N GLY A 10 10.69 14.75 3.39
CA GLY A 10 11.13 14.21 4.69
C GLY A 10 12.61 13.84 4.69
N THR A 11 13.12 13.15 3.65
CA THR A 11 14.53 12.79 3.55
C THR A 11 15.44 14.00 3.39
N GLY A 12 15.04 14.99 2.60
CA GLY A 12 15.83 16.21 2.40
C GLY A 12 16.02 17.05 3.67
N ARG A 13 15.04 17.05 4.58
CA ARG A 13 15.11 17.78 5.84
C ARG A 13 15.76 17.00 6.98
N SER A 14 15.65 15.68 6.96
CA SER A 14 16.34 14.81 7.94
C SER A 14 17.85 14.72 7.67
N ALA A 15 18.30 15.10 6.48
CA ALA A 15 19.71 15.08 6.09
C ALA A 15 20.49 16.35 6.48
N THR A 16 19.87 17.34 7.14
CA THR A 16 20.63 18.48 7.69
C THR A 16 21.51 17.98 8.83
N PRO A 17 22.83 18.23 8.76
CA PRO A 17 23.79 17.59 9.65
C PRO A 17 23.71 18.15 11.08
N ALA A 18 22.99 17.47 11.95
CA ALA A 18 23.29 17.47 13.39
C ALA A 18 24.58 16.64 13.69
N ALA A 19 25.39 16.41 12.67
CA ALA A 19 26.60 15.57 12.72
C ALA A 19 27.81 16.23 13.36
N ALA A 20 27.64 17.38 14.03
CA ALA A 20 28.77 18.09 14.66
C ALA A 20 28.84 17.98 16.19
N ALA A 21 27.92 17.28 16.84
CA ALA A 21 28.00 17.07 18.27
C ALA A 21 27.80 15.59 18.56
N GLY A 22 28.86 14.90 18.99
CA GLY A 22 28.97 13.46 19.29
C GLY A 22 28.01 12.90 20.36
N THR A 23 26.78 13.30 20.36
CA THR A 23 25.69 12.75 21.14
C THR A 23 24.77 11.96 20.24
N LEU A 24 24.64 10.66 20.52
CA LEU A 24 23.66 9.74 19.92
C LEU A 24 22.22 10.12 20.36
N THR A 25 21.86 11.39 20.25
CA THR A 25 20.48 11.85 20.41
C THR A 25 19.73 11.45 19.15
N ALA A 26 18.62 10.74 19.33
CA ALA A 26 17.71 10.41 18.25
C ALA A 26 17.42 11.67 17.42
N PRO A 27 17.49 11.60 16.07
CA PRO A 27 17.28 12.76 15.22
C PRO A 27 15.92 13.38 15.55
N THR A 28 15.92 14.69 15.82
CA THR A 28 14.68 15.43 16.10
C THR A 28 13.73 15.27 14.91
N PRO A 29 12.50 14.82 15.16
CA PRO A 29 11.54 14.64 14.06
C PRO A 29 11.28 15.99 13.39
N THR A 30 11.35 15.99 12.06
CA THR A 30 11.04 17.17 11.27
C THR A 30 9.57 17.15 10.90
N GLU A 31 8.85 18.23 11.15
CA GLU A 31 7.47 18.36 10.71
C GLU A 31 7.40 18.85 9.25
N VAL A 32 6.70 18.08 8.40
CA VAL A 32 6.42 18.41 7.01
C VAL A 32 4.91 18.37 6.81
N LEU A 33 4.29 19.49 6.56
CA LEU A 33 2.83 19.64 6.41
C LEU A 33 2.03 19.05 7.61
N GLY A 34 2.56 19.15 8.83
CA GLY A 34 1.94 18.62 10.04
C GLY A 34 2.26 17.13 10.32
N PHE A 35 2.92 16.43 9.40
CA PHE A 35 3.37 15.05 9.59
C PHE A 35 4.73 15.01 10.29
N ARG A 36 4.88 14.15 11.28
CA ARG A 36 6.16 13.91 11.92
C ARG A 36 6.99 12.94 11.10
N MET A 37 7.97 13.51 10.38
CA MET A 37 8.85 12.74 9.51
C MET A 37 10.14 12.38 10.24
N ASN A 38 10.41 11.09 10.34
CA ASN A 38 11.73 10.57 10.63
C ASN A 38 12.30 9.87 9.38
N PRO A 39 13.58 9.54 9.31
CA PRO A 39 14.18 8.92 8.14
C PRO A 39 13.49 7.61 7.71
N ALA A 40 13.08 6.78 8.67
CA ALA A 40 12.41 5.51 8.38
C ALA A 40 11.03 5.73 7.77
N HIS A 41 10.23 6.65 8.34
CA HIS A 41 8.90 6.99 7.83
C HIS A 41 8.97 7.63 6.44
N SER A 42 9.90 8.57 6.24
CA SER A 42 10.13 9.20 4.94
C SER A 42 10.51 8.19 3.85
N LEU A 43 11.41 7.26 4.19
CA LEU A 43 11.83 6.19 3.28
C LEU A 43 10.67 5.24 2.95
N LEU A 44 9.85 4.89 3.92
CA LEU A 44 8.66 4.05 3.71
C LEU A 44 7.68 4.70 2.72
N LEU A 45 7.35 5.98 2.93
CA LEU A 45 6.46 6.73 2.03
C LEU A 45 7.04 6.84 0.62
N LEU A 46 8.33 7.14 0.51
CA LEU A 46 9.03 7.22 -0.77
C LEU A 46 9.00 5.88 -1.50
N ALA A 47 9.38 4.80 -0.81
CA ALA A 47 9.37 3.45 -1.38
C ALA A 47 7.96 3.02 -1.82
N THR A 48 6.94 3.27 -0.99
CA THR A 48 5.54 2.99 -1.34
C THR A 48 5.11 3.76 -2.57
N GLY A 49 5.44 5.05 -2.66
CA GLY A 49 5.11 5.89 -3.82
C GLY A 49 5.80 5.41 -5.11
N LEU A 50 7.08 5.03 -5.04
CA LEU A 50 7.83 4.50 -6.19
C LEU A 50 7.29 3.13 -6.63
N LEU A 51 6.99 2.23 -5.68
CA LEU A 51 6.39 0.93 -5.99
C LEU A 51 4.99 1.08 -6.59
N ALA A 52 4.19 2.05 -6.14
CA ALA A 52 2.91 2.38 -6.74
C ALA A 52 3.06 2.79 -8.21
N LEU A 53 4.04 3.64 -8.52
CA LEU A 53 4.34 4.04 -9.89
C LEU A 53 4.80 2.85 -10.75
N ALA A 54 5.68 2.03 -10.23
CA ALA A 54 6.15 0.82 -10.93
C ALA A 54 5.01 -0.18 -11.18
N ALA A 55 4.07 -0.31 -10.24
CA ALA A 55 2.92 -1.19 -10.38
C ALA A 55 1.93 -0.76 -11.48
N LEU A 56 1.97 0.50 -11.95
CA LEU A 56 1.11 0.95 -13.04
C LEU A 56 1.41 0.25 -14.36
N TRP A 57 2.64 -0.19 -14.59
CA TRP A 57 3.06 -0.77 -15.86
C TRP A 57 2.63 -2.23 -16.06
N HIS A 58 2.25 -2.96 -14.99
CA HIS A 58 1.91 -4.38 -15.13
C HIS A 58 0.67 -4.77 -14.32
N PRO A 59 -0.39 -5.37 -14.95
CA PRO A 59 -1.65 -5.68 -14.25
C PRO A 59 -1.49 -6.62 -13.03
N ALA A 60 -0.58 -7.62 -13.14
CA ALA A 60 -0.32 -8.54 -12.03
C ALA A 60 0.34 -7.82 -10.83
N TRP A 61 1.19 -6.85 -11.10
CA TRP A 61 1.87 -6.06 -10.07
C TRP A 61 0.90 -5.12 -9.35
N ARG A 62 -0.08 -4.56 -10.07
CA ARG A 62 -1.12 -3.71 -9.46
C ARG A 62 -1.88 -4.44 -8.37
N ARG A 63 -2.30 -5.69 -8.61
CA ARG A 63 -3.01 -6.50 -7.61
C ARG A 63 -2.14 -6.82 -6.40
N ARG A 64 -0.91 -7.28 -6.64
CA ARG A 64 0.04 -7.60 -5.56
C ARG A 64 0.39 -6.37 -4.73
N PHE A 65 0.62 -5.24 -5.39
CA PHE A 65 0.92 -3.98 -4.72
C PHE A 65 -0.27 -3.51 -3.87
N ALA A 66 -1.50 -3.52 -4.41
CA ALA A 66 -2.70 -3.11 -3.68
C ALA A 66 -2.90 -3.96 -2.41
N ALA A 67 -2.75 -5.29 -2.52
CA ALA A 67 -2.84 -6.18 -1.36
C ALA A 67 -1.71 -5.93 -0.34
N ALA A 68 -0.46 -5.84 -0.79
CA ALA A 68 0.69 -5.61 0.08
C ALA A 68 0.60 -4.25 0.79
N GLN A 69 0.19 -3.20 0.08
CA GLN A 69 -0.03 -1.86 0.65
C GLN A 69 -1.12 -1.90 1.71
N THR A 70 -2.28 -2.51 1.40
CA THR A 70 -3.40 -2.60 2.36
C THR A 70 -2.96 -3.29 3.64
N ILE A 71 -2.32 -4.45 3.54
CA ILE A 71 -1.84 -5.21 4.70
C ILE A 71 -0.76 -4.43 5.45
N GLY A 72 0.23 -3.88 4.75
CA GLY A 72 1.34 -3.14 5.35
C GLY A 72 0.86 -1.92 6.14
N TYR A 73 -0.01 -1.09 5.56
CA TYR A 73 -0.53 0.09 6.26
C TYR A 73 -1.56 -0.25 7.34
N LEU A 74 -2.31 -1.36 7.21
CA LEU A 74 -3.19 -1.85 8.26
C LEU A 74 -2.37 -2.29 9.49
N LEU A 75 -1.29 -3.02 9.28
CA LEU A 75 -0.38 -3.41 10.37
C LEU A 75 0.29 -2.19 11.01
N LEU A 76 0.76 -1.24 10.20
CA LEU A 76 1.39 -0.02 10.70
C LEU A 76 0.40 0.86 11.48
N PHE A 77 -0.84 0.99 11.00
CA PHE A 77 -1.91 1.71 11.68
C PHE A 77 -2.28 1.03 13.01
N GLY A 78 -2.51 -0.29 13.00
CA GLY A 78 -2.84 -1.07 14.19
C GLY A 78 -1.72 -1.06 15.23
N PHE A 79 -0.48 -1.24 14.79
CA PHE A 79 0.70 -1.13 15.66
C PHE A 79 0.82 0.27 16.26
N GLY A 80 0.68 1.32 15.44
CA GLY A 80 0.76 2.70 15.92
C GLY A 80 -0.32 3.02 16.95
N LEU A 81 -1.55 2.54 16.74
CA LEU A 81 -2.65 2.73 17.67
C LEU A 81 -2.43 1.97 18.99
N ALA A 82 -2.02 0.70 18.92
CA ALA A 82 -1.70 -0.09 20.11
C ALA A 82 -0.55 0.51 20.92
N TYR A 83 0.47 1.03 20.23
CA TYR A 83 1.62 1.63 20.88
C TYR A 83 1.28 2.96 21.55
N ALA A 84 0.49 3.81 20.90
CA ALA A 84 0.04 5.08 21.47
C ALA A 84 -0.78 4.89 22.76
N ALA A 85 -1.49 3.75 22.88
CA ALA A 85 -2.27 3.41 24.08
C ALA A 85 -1.40 2.96 25.27
N HIS A 86 -0.19 2.46 25.05
CA HIS A 86 0.61 1.79 26.10
C HIS A 86 1.87 2.53 26.49
N THR A 87 2.43 3.38 25.64
CA THR A 87 3.71 4.06 25.89
C THR A 87 3.70 5.51 25.42
N PRO A 88 3.82 6.49 26.33
CA PRO A 88 3.88 7.91 25.96
C PRO A 88 5.26 8.32 25.40
N THR A 89 6.25 7.41 25.35
CA THR A 89 7.62 7.73 24.91
C THR A 89 7.77 7.62 23.40
N ALA A 90 8.59 8.52 22.83
CA ALA A 90 8.90 8.57 21.41
C ALA A 90 9.42 7.24 20.88
N THR A 91 8.73 6.66 19.92
CA THR A 91 9.12 5.43 19.26
C THR A 91 9.98 5.71 18.03
N MET A 92 10.56 4.64 17.45
CA MET A 92 11.26 4.70 16.18
C MET A 92 10.42 5.35 15.06
N TRP A 93 9.09 5.20 15.11
CA TRP A 93 8.17 5.75 14.13
C TRP A 93 7.65 7.12 14.47
N ASN A 94 7.67 7.53 15.75
CA ASN A 94 7.25 8.85 16.28
C ASN A 94 6.00 9.42 15.61
N LEU A 95 4.98 8.57 15.41
CA LEU A 95 3.75 8.89 14.69
C LEU A 95 2.88 9.87 15.49
N ASN A 96 2.35 10.87 14.82
CA ASN A 96 1.35 11.79 15.36
C ASN A 96 -0.05 11.49 14.80
N THR A 97 -1.07 12.25 15.24
CA THR A 97 -2.44 12.07 14.75
C THR A 97 -2.59 12.19 13.24
N PRO A 98 -1.99 13.20 12.55
CA PRO A 98 -1.99 13.25 11.09
C PRO A 98 -1.38 12.01 10.42
N ASP A 99 -0.33 11.42 10.98
CA ASP A 99 0.26 10.19 10.44
C ASP A 99 -0.70 9.01 10.53
N HIS A 100 -1.44 8.87 11.64
CA HIS A 100 -2.47 7.84 11.77
C HIS A 100 -3.61 8.03 10.77
N VAL A 101 -4.05 9.27 10.54
CA VAL A 101 -5.05 9.58 9.51
C VAL A 101 -4.53 9.21 8.12
N LEU A 102 -3.29 9.55 7.81
CA LEU A 102 -2.66 9.17 6.53
C LEU A 102 -2.64 7.66 6.34
N HIS A 103 -2.23 6.90 7.36
CA HIS A 103 -2.20 5.43 7.30
C HIS A 103 -3.61 4.84 7.10
N ALA A 104 -4.61 5.36 7.82
CA ALA A 104 -6.01 4.95 7.66
C ALA A 104 -6.51 5.22 6.23
N VAL A 105 -6.24 6.38 5.67
CA VAL A 105 -6.57 6.73 4.27
C VAL A 105 -5.90 5.77 3.29
N LEU A 106 -4.61 5.44 3.51
CA LEU A 106 -3.89 4.51 2.64
C LEU A 106 -4.43 3.07 2.74
N VAL A 107 -4.91 2.64 3.92
CA VAL A 107 -5.63 1.37 4.07
C VAL A 107 -6.92 1.36 3.25
N VAL A 108 -7.75 2.40 3.39
CA VAL A 108 -9.02 2.51 2.66
C VAL A 108 -8.80 2.54 1.15
N LEU A 109 -7.84 3.34 0.68
CA LEU A 109 -7.48 3.38 -0.74
C LEU A 109 -6.95 2.03 -1.24
N GLY A 110 -6.08 1.37 -0.48
CA GLY A 110 -5.56 0.06 -0.82
C GLY A 110 -6.68 -0.99 -0.89
N LEU A 111 -7.58 -1.02 0.09
CA LEU A 111 -8.73 -1.92 0.11
C LEU A 111 -9.66 -1.68 -1.09
N THR A 112 -9.96 -0.42 -1.40
CA THR A 112 -10.76 -0.05 -2.57
C THR A 112 -10.13 -0.58 -3.86
N LEU A 113 -8.82 -0.39 -4.02
CA LEU A 113 -8.08 -0.92 -5.18
C LEU A 113 -8.11 -2.45 -5.23
N VAL A 114 -7.96 -3.14 -4.11
CA VAL A 114 -8.08 -4.60 -4.03
C VAL A 114 -9.46 -5.02 -4.52
N LEU A 115 -10.53 -4.46 -3.96
CA LEU A 115 -11.89 -4.80 -4.33
C LEU A 115 -12.16 -4.55 -5.82
N MET A 116 -11.75 -3.41 -6.36
CA MET A 116 -11.92 -3.09 -7.79
C MET A 116 -11.14 -4.04 -8.71
N LEU A 117 -9.89 -4.36 -8.35
CA LEU A 117 -9.03 -5.20 -9.19
C LEU A 117 -9.40 -6.68 -9.14
N TYR A 118 -10.00 -7.15 -8.03
CA TYR A 118 -10.43 -8.53 -7.90
C TYR A 118 -11.85 -8.75 -8.42
N SER A 119 -12.78 -7.79 -8.29
CA SER A 119 -14.13 -7.92 -8.88
C SER A 119 -14.07 -8.13 -10.39
N THR A 120 -13.29 -7.33 -11.10
CA THR A 120 -13.12 -7.48 -12.56
C THR A 120 -12.47 -8.81 -12.97
N TRP A 121 -11.70 -9.43 -12.09
CA TRP A 121 -11.11 -10.75 -12.35
C TRP A 121 -12.17 -11.86 -12.20
N PHE A 122 -13.03 -11.81 -11.21
CA PHE A 122 -14.11 -12.78 -11.01
C PHE A 122 -15.13 -12.74 -12.14
N GLU A 123 -15.49 -11.56 -12.62
CA GLU A 123 -16.41 -11.40 -13.75
C GLU A 123 -15.88 -12.06 -15.03
N ARG A 124 -14.62 -11.85 -15.36
CA ARG A 124 -13.98 -12.48 -16.53
C ARG A 124 -13.91 -14.00 -16.42
N SER A 125 -13.53 -14.51 -15.25
CA SER A 125 -13.45 -15.97 -15.05
C SER A 125 -14.84 -16.64 -15.14
N GLY A 126 -15.89 -15.95 -14.75
CA GLY A 126 -17.27 -16.44 -14.86
C GLY A 126 -17.77 -16.51 -16.31
N THR A 127 -17.45 -15.55 -17.15
CA THR A 127 -17.84 -15.53 -18.57
C THR A 127 -17.12 -16.62 -19.38
N ASP A 128 -15.82 -16.79 -19.18
CA ASP A 128 -15.03 -17.82 -19.88
C ASP A 128 -15.53 -19.24 -19.55
N GLY A 129 -15.92 -19.49 -18.32
CA GLY A 129 -16.50 -20.76 -17.88
C GLY A 129 -17.88 -21.04 -18.50
N ALA A 130 -18.72 -20.02 -18.64
CA ALA A 130 -20.04 -20.14 -19.25
C ALA A 130 -19.95 -20.43 -20.77
N GLU A 131 -19.10 -19.74 -21.48
CA GLU A 131 -18.88 -19.98 -22.92
C GLU A 131 -18.31 -21.36 -23.21
N SER A 132 -17.36 -21.83 -22.42
CA SER A 132 -16.82 -23.19 -22.55
C SER A 132 -17.87 -24.26 -22.35
N SER A 133 -18.79 -24.08 -21.41
CA SER A 133 -19.87 -25.03 -21.12
C SER A 133 -20.92 -25.07 -22.23
N LEU A 134 -21.23 -23.96 -22.83
CA LEU A 134 -22.17 -23.86 -23.98
C LEU A 134 -21.57 -24.49 -25.25
N GLY A 135 -20.30 -24.26 -25.54
CA GLY A 135 -19.59 -24.88 -26.64
C GLY A 135 -19.54 -26.42 -26.54
N ALA A 136 -19.28 -26.94 -25.33
CA ALA A 136 -19.26 -28.38 -25.08
C ALA A 136 -20.63 -29.05 -25.21
N ARG A 137 -21.73 -28.34 -24.93
CA ARG A 137 -23.09 -28.84 -25.14
C ARG A 137 -23.44 -28.87 -26.63
N SER A 138 -23.15 -27.80 -27.36
CA SER A 138 -23.43 -27.73 -28.81
C SER A 138 -22.73 -28.85 -29.58
N SER A 139 -21.50 -29.19 -29.24
CA SER A 139 -20.75 -30.26 -29.91
C SER A 139 -21.30 -31.67 -29.64
N ARG A 140 -22.01 -31.89 -28.52
CA ARG A 140 -22.66 -33.18 -28.23
C ARG A 140 -23.96 -33.37 -29.00
N ASP A 141 -24.73 -32.29 -29.23
CA ASP A 141 -26.02 -32.35 -29.92
C ASP A 141 -25.82 -32.52 -31.43
N THR A 142 -24.65 -32.23 -31.98
CA THR A 142 -24.34 -32.38 -33.41
C THR A 142 -23.64 -33.70 -33.76
N ALA A 143 -23.40 -34.58 -32.78
CA ALA A 143 -22.77 -35.89 -33.05
C ALA A 143 -23.77 -36.76 -33.81
N PRO A 144 -23.46 -37.28 -35.03
CA PRO A 144 -24.39 -38.14 -35.81
C PRO A 144 -24.58 -39.45 -35.05
N GLU A 145 -25.83 -39.84 -34.83
CA GLU A 145 -26.20 -41.17 -34.35
C GLU A 145 -25.69 -42.20 -35.37
N ARG A 146 -24.65 -42.94 -34.97
CA ARG A 146 -24.15 -44.04 -35.76
C ARG A 146 -25.05 -45.23 -35.51
N GLY A 147 -26.03 -45.44 -36.47
CA GLY A 147 -26.79 -46.66 -36.57
C GLY A 147 -25.95 -47.82 -37.14
#